data_412cd8c6ada297ea05974b37e71a6e05
#
_entry.id   412cd8c6ada297ea05974b37e71a6e05
#
_cell.length_a   1.000
_cell.length_b   1.000
_cell.length_c   1.000
_cell.angle_alpha   90.00
_cell.angle_beta   90.00
_cell.angle_gamma   90.00
#
_symmetry.space_group_name_H-M   'P 1'
#
loop_
_entity.id
_entity.type
_entity.pdbx_description
1 polymer ?
#
loop_
_entity_poly.entity_id
_entity_poly.type
_entity_poly.pdbx_seq_one_letter_code
_entity_poly.pdbx_strand_id
1 'polypeptide(L)'
;MKKEQTKNQQEKNQKKSQKLQWHPAFCSALRLELLEDAENLEFTDEFQLTEKPLQIDCTVVKVKRDCKIKNEIGKIFRKHNIFEYKSPKDELNIDTFYKAVAYACLYKVLPNHVDEIPAEEITITLIRDRKPVKLMQELEKSGYECKKETAGIYYVYGVMFPVQIIASSELDTDMHVQLKALTNQLNETVMRQYLLEVSAFAEREKNLADIVLQVIVNSNMEKVREWKGSERIMCEALRVLMADELNEERMEGQREGRVEGQREGRIEGQREGRIEGRREGQREGQIRAYASLVQDGIIPVEIGAEKAGMSVDDFTKEMKLAGYVTPAV
;
A
#
# COMPACT_ATOMS: atom_id res chain seq x y z
N MET A 1 26.10 -13.93 -7.20
CA MET A 1 24.75 -14.26 -7.72
C MET A 1 23.75 -14.76 -6.67
N LYS A 2 24.01 -15.81 -5.86
CA LYS A 2 23.02 -16.24 -4.83
C LYS A 2 22.78 -15.23 -3.69
N LYS A 3 23.78 -14.46 -3.26
CA LYS A 3 23.65 -13.44 -2.19
C LYS A 3 22.88 -12.17 -2.61
N GLU A 4 22.93 -11.79 -3.88
CA GLU A 4 22.15 -10.66 -4.41
C GLU A 4 20.67 -11.01 -4.62
N GLN A 5 20.39 -12.25 -5.02
CA GLN A 5 19.00 -12.72 -5.13
C GLN A 5 18.30 -12.79 -3.76
N THR A 6 19.04 -13.17 -2.71
CA THR A 6 18.49 -13.23 -1.33
C THR A 6 18.26 -11.82 -0.76
N LYS A 7 19.12 -10.85 -1.07
CA LYS A 7 18.97 -9.46 -0.64
C LYS A 7 17.79 -8.77 -1.33
N ASN A 8 17.63 -8.97 -2.64
CA ASN A 8 16.48 -8.48 -3.41
C ASN A 8 15.14 -9.12 -2.96
N GLN A 9 15.15 -10.36 -2.52
CA GLN A 9 13.97 -11.04 -2.01
C GLN A 9 13.62 -10.59 -0.59
N GLN A 10 14.61 -10.27 0.24
CA GLN A 10 14.39 -9.68 1.57
C GLN A 10 13.93 -8.23 1.48
N GLU A 11 14.43 -7.43 0.58
CA GLU A 11 13.95 -6.06 0.33
C GLU A 11 12.54 -6.04 -0.28
N LYS A 12 12.20 -6.98 -1.19
CA LYS A 12 10.83 -7.17 -1.69
C LYS A 12 9.85 -7.62 -0.60
N ASN A 13 10.28 -8.45 0.35
CA ASN A 13 9.45 -8.87 1.48
C ASN A 13 9.31 -7.77 2.55
N GLN A 14 10.28 -6.88 2.72
CA GLN A 14 10.17 -5.71 3.60
C GLN A 14 9.24 -4.63 3.00
N LYS A 15 9.24 -4.42 1.67
CA LYS A 15 8.29 -3.52 1.00
C LYS A 15 6.85 -4.06 0.98
N LYS A 16 6.63 -5.38 1.05
CA LYS A 16 5.30 -6.01 1.04
C LYS A 16 4.56 -5.99 2.38
N SER A 17 5.17 -5.51 3.46
CA SER A 17 4.54 -5.45 4.79
C SER A 17 4.64 -4.09 5.46
N GLN A 18 4.39 -3.00 4.73
CA GLN A 18 3.92 -1.82 5.44
C GLN A 18 2.55 -2.16 6.03
N LYS A 19 2.57 -2.51 7.31
CA LYS A 19 1.36 -2.79 8.08
C LYS A 19 0.48 -1.56 7.99
N LEU A 20 -0.69 -1.70 7.35
CA LEU A 20 -1.65 -0.61 7.24
C LEU A 20 -1.91 0.00 8.62
N GLN A 21 -1.80 1.31 8.71
CA GLN A 21 -1.92 2.06 9.96
C GLN A 21 -3.40 2.34 10.27
N TRP A 22 -4.18 1.27 10.51
CA TRP A 22 -5.62 1.36 10.76
C TRP A 22 -5.97 2.20 11.97
N HIS A 23 -5.20 2.10 13.05
CA HIS A 23 -5.49 2.84 14.29
C HIS A 23 -5.30 4.37 14.12
N PRO A 24 -4.18 4.88 13.57
CA PRO A 24 -4.07 6.30 13.24
C PRO A 24 -5.14 6.80 12.28
N ALA A 25 -5.51 5.99 11.28
CA ALA A 25 -6.59 6.32 10.36
C ALA A 25 -7.96 6.38 11.08
N PHE A 26 -8.23 5.45 11.98
CA PHE A 26 -9.42 5.49 12.81
C PHE A 26 -9.46 6.76 13.69
N CYS A 27 -8.37 7.11 14.38
CA CYS A 27 -8.31 8.34 15.19
C CYS A 27 -8.56 9.60 14.34
N SER A 28 -8.01 9.62 13.12
CA SER A 28 -8.26 10.72 12.17
C SER A 28 -9.71 10.75 11.70
N ALA A 29 -10.28 9.60 11.33
CA ALA A 29 -11.67 9.50 10.91
C ALA A 29 -12.65 9.86 12.02
N LEU A 30 -12.36 9.48 13.25
CA LEU A 30 -13.19 9.84 14.42
C LEU A 30 -13.20 11.35 14.65
N ARG A 31 -12.05 12.03 14.44
CA ARG A 31 -12.00 13.50 14.53
C ARG A 31 -12.82 14.19 13.45
N LEU A 32 -12.79 13.65 12.23
CA LEU A 32 -13.60 14.16 11.12
C LEU A 32 -15.08 13.87 11.33
N GLU A 33 -15.42 12.70 11.84
CA GLU A 33 -16.78 12.29 12.16
C GLU A 33 -17.44 13.22 13.19
N LEU A 34 -16.65 13.65 14.17
CA LEU A 34 -17.10 14.52 15.27
C LEU A 34 -16.72 16.00 15.04
N LEU A 35 -16.45 16.39 13.78
CA LEU A 35 -15.91 17.72 13.44
C LEU A 35 -16.81 18.87 13.88
N GLU A 36 -18.14 18.72 13.74
CA GLU A 36 -19.11 19.75 14.14
C GLU A 36 -19.11 20.04 15.65
N ASP A 37 -18.66 19.07 16.45
CA ASP A 37 -18.58 19.17 17.91
C ASP A 37 -17.12 19.35 18.41
N ALA A 38 -16.14 19.53 17.51
CA ALA A 38 -14.70 19.52 17.82
C ALA A 38 -14.29 20.53 18.89
N GLU A 39 -14.93 21.69 18.98
CA GLU A 39 -14.65 22.70 20.01
C GLU A 39 -15.01 22.21 21.43
N ASN A 40 -15.95 21.30 21.53
CA ASN A 40 -16.47 20.73 22.78
C ASN A 40 -15.77 19.45 23.19
N LEU A 41 -14.88 18.91 22.33
CA LEU A 41 -14.22 17.63 22.52
C LEU A 41 -12.70 17.80 22.67
N GLU A 42 -12.11 16.90 23.40
CA GLU A 42 -10.67 16.72 23.54
C GLU A 42 -10.33 15.26 23.26
N PHE A 43 -9.40 15.02 22.33
CA PHE A 43 -8.99 13.68 21.89
C PHE A 43 -7.60 13.36 22.46
N THR A 44 -7.47 12.21 23.09
CA THR A 44 -6.17 11.66 23.51
C THR A 44 -6.04 10.26 22.92
N ASP A 45 -5.15 10.10 21.96
CA ASP A 45 -4.85 8.82 21.33
C ASP A 45 -3.82 8.06 22.15
N GLU A 46 -3.86 6.72 22.10
CA GLU A 46 -2.90 5.84 22.79
C GLU A 46 -2.71 6.20 24.28
N PHE A 47 -3.82 6.42 24.98
CA PHE A 47 -3.79 6.81 26.38
C PHE A 47 -3.07 5.76 27.24
N GLN A 48 -2.01 6.17 27.94
CA GLN A 48 -1.22 5.28 28.81
C GLN A 48 -1.86 5.15 30.18
N LEU A 49 -2.25 3.94 30.56
CA LEU A 49 -2.85 3.65 31.88
C LEU A 49 -1.83 3.26 32.96
N THR A 50 -0.57 2.98 32.62
CA THR A 50 0.47 2.55 33.57
C THR A 50 1.85 3.04 33.13
N GLU A 51 2.81 3.13 34.07
CA GLU A 51 4.21 3.50 33.82
C GLU A 51 5.00 2.48 32.97
N LYS A 52 4.46 1.28 32.75
CA LYS A 52 5.02 0.24 31.85
C LYS A 52 3.93 -0.32 30.94
N PRO A 53 4.26 -0.66 29.70
CA PRO A 53 3.33 -0.63 28.58
C PRO A 53 2.25 -1.71 28.65
N LEU A 54 1.18 -1.43 29.38
CA LEU A 54 -0.13 -1.83 28.91
C LEU A 54 -0.54 -0.70 27.93
N GLN A 55 0.00 -0.74 26.71
CA GLN A 55 -0.47 0.13 25.64
C GLN A 55 -1.93 -0.21 25.37
N ILE A 56 -2.78 0.73 25.66
CA ILE A 56 -4.18 0.65 25.33
C ILE A 56 -4.30 1.22 23.94
N ASP A 57 -4.64 0.37 22.96
CA ASP A 57 -5.05 0.79 21.63
C ASP A 57 -6.43 1.49 21.68
N CYS A 58 -6.54 2.50 22.51
CA CYS A 58 -7.81 3.12 22.87
C CYS A 58 -7.68 4.64 22.80
N THR A 59 -8.67 5.27 22.18
CA THR A 59 -8.79 6.73 22.15
C THR A 59 -9.73 7.17 23.24
N VAL A 60 -9.36 8.21 24.01
CA VAL A 60 -10.25 8.84 24.99
C VAL A 60 -10.70 10.20 24.45
N VAL A 61 -12.01 10.37 24.34
CA VAL A 61 -12.64 11.62 23.98
C VAL A 61 -13.29 12.24 25.23
N LYS A 62 -12.82 13.43 25.62
CA LYS A 62 -13.40 14.17 26.75
C LYS A 62 -14.36 15.25 26.26
N VAL A 63 -15.53 15.31 26.86
CA VAL A 63 -16.47 16.42 26.65
C VAL A 63 -16.07 17.55 27.58
N LYS A 64 -15.68 18.70 27.03
CA LYS A 64 -15.14 19.85 27.77
C LYS A 64 -16.20 20.67 28.51
N ARG A 65 -17.45 20.63 28.04
CA ARG A 65 -18.57 21.44 28.56
C ARG A 65 -19.82 20.59 28.63
N ASP A 66 -20.73 20.93 29.50
CA ASP A 66 -22.07 20.35 29.50
C ASP A 66 -22.81 20.81 28.25
N CYS A 67 -22.70 20.03 27.17
CA CYS A 67 -23.36 20.29 25.89
C CYS A 67 -23.87 18.98 25.31
N LYS A 68 -24.90 19.12 24.48
CA LYS A 68 -25.43 18.00 23.70
C LYS A 68 -24.59 17.86 22.43
N ILE A 69 -23.96 16.70 22.25
CA ILE A 69 -23.25 16.38 21.02
C ILE A 69 -24.29 16.15 19.90
N LYS A 70 -24.08 16.77 18.76
CA LYS A 70 -24.98 16.71 17.60
C LYS A 70 -24.91 15.37 16.87
N ASN A 71 -23.70 14.84 16.70
CA ASN A 71 -23.47 13.57 16.02
C ASN A 71 -24.16 12.42 16.77
N GLU A 72 -24.80 11.50 16.04
CA GLU A 72 -25.54 10.37 16.63
C GLU A 72 -24.67 9.46 17.50
N ILE A 73 -23.41 9.23 17.11
CA ILE A 73 -22.43 8.48 17.87
C ILE A 73 -22.20 9.11 19.26
N GLY A 74 -22.26 10.43 19.33
CA GLY A 74 -22.07 11.19 20.57
C GLY A 74 -23.31 11.26 21.47
N LYS A 75 -24.47 10.73 21.09
CA LYS A 75 -25.68 10.75 21.95
C LYS A 75 -25.49 10.07 23.29
N ILE A 76 -24.66 9.01 23.34
CA ILE A 76 -24.35 8.27 24.57
C ILE A 76 -23.28 8.95 25.40
N PHE A 77 -22.53 9.89 24.86
CA PHE A 77 -21.34 10.45 25.52
C PHE A 77 -21.64 11.02 26.91
N ARG A 78 -20.63 10.84 27.77
CA ARG A 78 -20.49 11.47 29.06
C ARG A 78 -19.20 12.29 29.05
N LYS A 79 -18.69 12.70 30.21
CA LYS A 79 -17.43 13.46 30.28
C LYS A 79 -16.24 12.73 29.67
N HIS A 80 -16.17 11.41 29.83
CA HIS A 80 -15.03 10.58 29.42
C HIS A 80 -15.52 9.42 28.55
N ASN A 81 -15.09 9.38 27.30
CA ASN A 81 -15.59 8.42 26.32
C ASN A 81 -14.45 7.61 25.75
N ILE A 82 -14.40 6.32 26.06
CA ILE A 82 -13.33 5.38 25.72
C ILE A 82 -13.73 4.64 24.44
N PHE A 83 -12.86 4.68 23.42
CA PHE A 83 -13.07 4.03 22.13
C PHE A 83 -12.09 2.91 21.93
N GLU A 84 -12.55 1.70 21.66
CA GLU A 84 -11.78 0.55 21.21
C GLU A 84 -12.16 0.25 19.76
N TYR A 85 -11.20 0.39 18.86
CA TYR A 85 -11.38 0.11 17.42
C TYR A 85 -10.75 -1.23 17.04
N LYS A 86 -11.45 -2.00 16.22
CA LYS A 86 -10.94 -3.20 15.59
C LYS A 86 -10.91 -3.06 14.07
N SER A 87 -9.75 -3.27 13.48
CA SER A 87 -9.58 -3.23 12.03
C SER A 87 -10.47 -4.25 11.33
N PRO A 88 -10.76 -4.11 10.03
CA PRO A 88 -11.64 -5.04 9.31
C PRO A 88 -11.21 -6.53 9.37
N LYS A 89 -9.91 -6.79 9.63
CA LYS A 89 -9.36 -8.15 9.76
C LYS A 89 -9.42 -8.70 11.18
N ASP A 90 -9.56 -7.82 12.17
CA ASP A 90 -9.56 -8.20 13.58
C ASP A 90 -10.98 -8.55 14.05
N GLU A 91 -11.09 -9.47 15.01
CA GLU A 91 -12.36 -9.86 15.57
C GLU A 91 -12.68 -9.01 16.81
N LEU A 92 -13.90 -8.47 16.86
CA LEU A 92 -14.46 -7.87 18.06
C LEU A 92 -15.23 -8.97 18.81
N ASN A 93 -14.62 -9.52 19.85
CA ASN A 93 -15.12 -10.66 20.62
C ASN A 93 -15.34 -10.31 22.11
N ILE A 94 -15.77 -11.29 22.89
CA ILE A 94 -16.10 -11.11 24.31
C ILE A 94 -14.88 -10.67 25.13
N ASP A 95 -13.67 -11.16 24.81
CA ASP A 95 -12.45 -10.75 25.52
C ASP A 95 -12.12 -9.28 25.25
N THR A 96 -12.36 -8.80 24.01
CA THR A 96 -12.22 -7.38 23.67
C THR A 96 -13.21 -6.51 24.45
N PHE A 97 -14.46 -6.98 24.62
CA PHE A 97 -15.44 -6.29 25.45
C PHE A 97 -14.97 -6.17 26.90
N TYR A 98 -14.57 -7.28 27.54
CA TYR A 98 -14.08 -7.25 28.90
C TYR A 98 -12.77 -6.46 29.05
N LYS A 99 -11.89 -6.50 28.04
CA LYS A 99 -10.69 -5.66 28.00
C LYS A 99 -11.05 -4.17 28.02
N ALA A 100 -12.03 -3.74 27.23
CA ALA A 100 -12.48 -2.35 27.22
C ALA A 100 -13.14 -1.93 28.54
N VAL A 101 -13.91 -2.82 29.18
CA VAL A 101 -14.46 -2.60 30.53
C VAL A 101 -13.34 -2.48 31.57
N ALA A 102 -12.33 -3.35 31.51
CA ALA A 102 -11.16 -3.26 32.40
C ALA A 102 -10.40 -1.94 32.22
N TYR A 103 -10.28 -1.45 30.99
CA TYR A 103 -9.70 -0.15 30.72
C TYR A 103 -10.50 1.01 31.30
N ALA A 104 -11.82 0.95 31.22
CA ALA A 104 -12.69 1.94 31.85
C ALA A 104 -12.53 1.92 33.38
N CYS A 105 -12.42 0.73 33.99
CA CYS A 105 -12.13 0.61 35.42
C CYS A 105 -10.76 1.18 35.80
N LEU A 106 -9.71 0.87 35.03
CA LEU A 106 -8.38 1.42 35.23
C LEU A 106 -8.37 2.95 35.06
N TYR A 107 -9.01 3.44 34.00
CA TYR A 107 -9.13 4.87 33.75
C TYR A 107 -9.82 5.61 34.93
N LYS A 108 -10.88 5.04 35.48
CA LYS A 108 -11.58 5.59 36.65
C LYS A 108 -10.67 5.76 37.88
N VAL A 109 -9.75 4.83 38.11
CA VAL A 109 -8.91 4.81 39.31
C VAL A 109 -7.54 5.48 39.16
N LEU A 110 -7.24 6.02 37.95
CA LEU A 110 -5.98 6.74 37.70
C LEU A 110 -5.79 8.02 38.50
N PRO A 111 -6.84 8.87 38.74
CA PRO A 111 -6.68 10.09 39.51
C PRO A 111 -6.24 9.81 40.94
N ASN A 112 -5.62 10.81 41.57
CA ASN A 112 -5.07 10.70 42.92
C ASN A 112 -6.13 10.77 44.05
N HIS A 113 -7.32 11.24 43.72
CA HIS A 113 -8.41 11.36 44.69
C HIS A 113 -9.48 10.31 44.44
N VAL A 114 -10.06 9.82 45.53
CA VAL A 114 -11.13 8.82 45.51
C VAL A 114 -12.35 9.40 44.77
N ASP A 115 -12.84 8.67 43.76
CA ASP A 115 -14.03 8.99 42.98
C ASP A 115 -13.98 10.35 42.24
N GLU A 116 -12.77 10.80 41.88
CA GLU A 116 -12.56 12.03 41.11
C GLU A 116 -13.18 11.91 39.69
N ILE A 117 -13.22 10.70 39.14
CA ILE A 117 -13.97 10.37 37.91
C ILE A 117 -15.08 9.39 38.30
N PRO A 118 -16.35 9.84 38.46
CA PRO A 118 -17.47 8.97 38.72
C PRO A 118 -17.70 7.97 37.57
N ALA A 119 -18.13 6.74 37.91
CA ALA A 119 -18.36 5.71 36.88
C ALA A 119 -19.43 6.11 35.85
N GLU A 120 -20.46 6.84 36.27
CA GLU A 120 -21.51 7.36 35.44
C GLU A 120 -21.06 8.41 34.42
N GLU A 121 -19.87 8.99 34.59
CA GLU A 121 -19.27 9.94 33.65
C GLU A 121 -18.41 9.28 32.57
N ILE A 122 -18.28 7.94 32.60
CA ILE A 122 -17.49 7.17 31.63
C ILE A 122 -18.42 6.41 30.70
N THR A 123 -18.09 6.40 29.39
CA THR A 123 -18.74 5.53 28.39
C THR A 123 -17.72 4.70 27.64
N ILE A 124 -18.15 3.59 27.05
CA ILE A 124 -17.34 2.71 26.22
C ILE A 124 -17.96 2.60 24.83
N THR A 125 -17.18 2.82 23.81
CA THR A 125 -17.55 2.61 22.40
C THR A 125 -16.65 1.57 21.77
N LEU A 126 -17.26 0.49 21.30
CA LEU A 126 -16.58 -0.58 20.56
C LEU A 126 -16.91 -0.43 19.07
N ILE A 127 -15.90 -0.27 18.22
CA ILE A 127 -16.11 -0.04 16.79
C ILE A 127 -15.44 -1.14 15.96
N ARG A 128 -16.18 -1.63 14.97
CA ARG A 128 -15.70 -2.56 13.96
C ARG A 128 -16.44 -2.33 12.64
N ASP A 129 -15.82 -2.73 11.51
CA ASP A 129 -16.44 -2.65 10.19
C ASP A 129 -17.79 -3.40 10.15
N ARG A 130 -17.80 -4.71 10.43
CA ARG A 130 -19.00 -5.54 10.36
C ARG A 130 -19.64 -5.74 11.74
N LYS A 131 -20.95 -5.91 11.74
CA LYS A 131 -21.70 -6.25 12.95
C LYS A 131 -21.10 -7.48 13.66
N PRO A 132 -20.71 -7.34 14.95
CA PRO A 132 -20.10 -8.44 15.71
C PRO A 132 -21.19 -9.36 16.30
N VAL A 133 -21.88 -10.13 15.44
CA VAL A 133 -23.02 -10.96 15.82
C VAL A 133 -22.69 -11.94 16.94
N LYS A 134 -21.49 -12.58 16.88
CA LYS A 134 -21.05 -13.53 17.92
C LYS A 134 -20.93 -12.84 19.28
N LEU A 135 -20.25 -11.68 19.34
CA LEU A 135 -20.14 -10.91 20.57
C LEU A 135 -21.51 -10.57 21.15
N MET A 136 -22.45 -10.09 20.31
CA MET A 136 -23.78 -9.72 20.76
C MET A 136 -24.52 -10.90 21.35
N GLN A 137 -24.44 -12.09 20.72
CA GLN A 137 -25.03 -13.34 21.25
C GLN A 137 -24.36 -13.76 22.57
N GLU A 138 -23.05 -13.60 22.72
CA GLU A 138 -22.34 -13.93 23.97
C GLU A 138 -22.71 -12.95 25.09
N LEU A 139 -22.87 -11.66 24.79
CA LEU A 139 -23.36 -10.66 25.74
C LEU A 139 -24.78 -10.99 26.21
N GLU A 140 -25.69 -11.34 25.29
CA GLU A 140 -27.07 -11.74 25.64
C GLU A 140 -27.09 -12.99 26.52
N LYS A 141 -26.27 -14.00 26.22
CA LYS A 141 -26.11 -15.20 27.07
C LYS A 141 -25.56 -14.86 28.44
N SER A 142 -24.77 -13.82 28.56
CA SER A 142 -24.22 -13.34 29.84
C SER A 142 -25.16 -12.40 30.61
N GLY A 143 -26.40 -12.23 30.12
CA GLY A 143 -27.44 -11.43 30.78
C GLY A 143 -27.43 -9.95 30.42
N TYR A 144 -26.61 -9.51 29.46
CA TYR A 144 -26.65 -8.15 28.93
C TYR A 144 -27.72 -8.05 27.81
N GLU A 145 -28.30 -6.89 27.64
CA GLU A 145 -29.28 -6.64 26.58
C GLU A 145 -28.67 -5.76 25.47
N CYS A 146 -28.66 -6.25 24.21
CA CYS A 146 -28.17 -5.51 23.06
C CYS A 146 -29.34 -4.95 22.26
N LYS A 147 -29.53 -3.62 22.24
CA LYS A 147 -30.60 -2.94 21.48
C LYS A 147 -30.04 -2.10 20.35
N LYS A 148 -30.67 -2.20 19.18
CA LYS A 148 -30.39 -1.31 18.06
C LYS A 148 -30.98 0.07 18.35
N GLU A 149 -30.15 1.10 18.35
CA GLU A 149 -30.57 2.49 18.53
C GLU A 149 -30.86 3.16 17.18
N THR A 150 -29.89 3.14 16.29
CA THR A 150 -30.03 3.61 14.90
C THR A 150 -29.30 2.64 13.93
N ALA A 151 -29.18 3.00 12.66
CA ALA A 151 -28.44 2.19 11.70
C ALA A 151 -26.97 2.07 12.12
N GLY A 152 -26.50 0.83 12.35
CA GLY A 152 -25.11 0.52 12.73
C GLY A 152 -24.75 0.84 14.18
N ILE A 153 -25.64 1.41 15.00
CA ILE A 153 -25.39 1.75 16.40
C ILE A 153 -26.28 0.89 17.32
N TYR A 154 -25.64 0.21 18.27
CA TYR A 154 -26.27 -0.70 19.21
C TYR A 154 -25.85 -0.33 20.64
N TYR A 155 -26.81 -0.24 21.58
CA TYR A 155 -26.52 -0.04 22.99
C TYR A 155 -26.55 -1.36 23.75
N VAL A 156 -25.62 -1.50 24.71
CA VAL A 156 -25.54 -2.67 25.59
C VAL A 156 -25.94 -2.24 26.99
N TYR A 157 -27.04 -2.81 27.47
CA TYR A 157 -27.59 -2.54 28.80
C TYR A 157 -27.18 -3.61 29.80
N GLY A 158 -27.14 -3.23 31.09
CA GLY A 158 -26.76 -4.13 32.18
C GLY A 158 -25.28 -4.07 32.56
N VAL A 159 -24.48 -3.31 31.82
CA VAL A 159 -23.06 -3.08 32.14
C VAL A 159 -22.94 -1.90 33.12
N MET A 160 -21.90 -1.88 33.96
CA MET A 160 -21.65 -0.79 34.91
C MET A 160 -21.36 0.56 34.25
N PHE A 161 -20.91 0.57 33.00
CA PHE A 161 -20.71 1.76 32.17
C PHE A 161 -21.72 1.74 31.02
N PRO A 162 -22.21 2.89 30.52
CA PRO A 162 -22.92 2.95 29.25
C PRO A 162 -21.99 2.46 28.12
N VAL A 163 -22.46 1.47 27.35
CA VAL A 163 -21.68 0.88 26.25
C VAL A 163 -22.44 0.97 24.95
N GLN A 164 -21.76 1.36 23.88
CA GLN A 164 -22.26 1.22 22.52
C GLN A 164 -21.34 0.36 21.65
N ILE A 165 -21.93 -0.35 20.70
CA ILE A 165 -21.24 -1.10 19.66
C ILE A 165 -21.61 -0.44 18.34
N ILE A 166 -20.58 -0.12 17.53
CA ILE A 166 -20.75 0.48 16.20
C ILE A 166 -20.28 -0.51 15.14
N ALA A 167 -21.19 -0.88 14.23
CA ALA A 167 -20.92 -1.62 13.02
C ALA A 167 -20.82 -0.60 11.85
N SER A 168 -19.61 -0.14 11.52
CA SER A 168 -19.44 1.02 10.63
C SER A 168 -19.98 0.78 9.21
N SER A 169 -19.99 -0.46 8.72
CA SER A 169 -20.60 -0.80 7.42
C SER A 169 -22.13 -0.60 7.39
N GLU A 170 -22.81 -0.65 8.55
CA GLU A 170 -24.26 -0.46 8.66
C GLU A 170 -24.66 1.00 8.92
N LEU A 171 -23.71 1.90 9.20
CA LEU A 171 -23.97 3.32 9.43
C LEU A 171 -24.62 3.97 8.19
N ASP A 172 -25.37 5.02 8.41
CA ASP A 172 -25.90 5.87 7.34
C ASP A 172 -24.73 6.58 6.63
N THR A 173 -24.73 6.57 5.30
CA THR A 173 -23.60 7.11 4.51
C THR A 173 -23.57 8.63 4.55
N ASP A 174 -24.74 9.28 4.53
CA ASP A 174 -24.82 10.73 4.49
C ASP A 174 -24.43 11.37 5.83
N MET A 175 -24.52 10.61 6.92
CA MET A 175 -24.21 11.09 8.27
C MET A 175 -22.85 10.65 8.78
N HIS A 176 -22.32 9.50 8.30
CA HIS A 176 -21.19 8.83 8.93
C HIS A 176 -20.16 8.30 7.93
N VAL A 177 -19.96 9.00 6.79
CA VAL A 177 -19.09 8.53 5.72
C VAL A 177 -17.63 8.35 6.18
N GLN A 178 -17.17 9.14 7.15
CA GLN A 178 -15.79 9.12 7.64
C GLN A 178 -15.44 7.77 8.30
N LEU A 179 -16.32 7.24 9.13
CA LEU A 179 -16.15 5.92 9.74
C LEU A 179 -16.54 4.78 8.80
N LYS A 180 -17.57 4.99 7.97
CA LYS A 180 -18.05 3.98 7.02
C LYS A 180 -17.01 3.66 5.94
N ALA A 181 -16.19 4.61 5.54
CA ALA A 181 -15.15 4.44 4.55
C ALA A 181 -13.96 3.59 5.07
N LEU A 182 -13.77 3.46 6.40
CA LEU A 182 -12.70 2.66 7.01
C LEU A 182 -12.98 1.16 6.88
N THR A 183 -12.98 0.65 5.66
CA THR A 183 -13.23 -0.75 5.33
C THR A 183 -12.26 -1.27 4.27
N ASN A 184 -12.04 -2.58 4.25
CA ASN A 184 -11.36 -3.28 3.17
C ASN A 184 -12.32 -3.79 2.07
N GLN A 185 -13.61 -3.40 2.16
CA GLN A 185 -14.65 -3.76 1.20
C GLN A 185 -15.40 -2.52 0.71
N LEU A 186 -14.66 -1.46 0.45
CA LEU A 186 -15.19 -0.19 -0.02
C LEU A 186 -16.02 -0.37 -1.29
N ASN A 187 -17.13 0.35 -1.39
CA ASN A 187 -17.88 0.50 -2.63
C ASN A 187 -17.70 1.91 -3.22
N GLU A 188 -18.00 2.04 -4.50
CA GLU A 188 -17.79 3.29 -5.24
C GLU A 188 -18.62 4.45 -4.69
N THR A 189 -19.85 4.20 -4.26
CA THR A 189 -20.75 5.23 -3.72
C THR A 189 -20.18 5.85 -2.44
N VAL A 190 -19.73 5.03 -1.50
CA VAL A 190 -19.09 5.51 -0.26
C VAL A 190 -17.82 6.28 -0.55
N MET A 191 -16.98 5.81 -1.50
CA MET A 191 -15.76 6.50 -1.90
C MET A 191 -16.07 7.88 -2.50
N ARG A 192 -17.06 7.97 -3.38
CA ARG A 192 -17.51 9.25 -3.96
C ARG A 192 -18.00 10.23 -2.91
N GLN A 193 -18.84 9.78 -2.00
CA GLN A 193 -19.36 10.61 -0.90
C GLN A 193 -18.21 11.10 -0.02
N TYR A 194 -17.28 10.20 0.35
CA TYR A 194 -16.11 10.57 1.13
C TYR A 194 -15.28 11.67 0.45
N LEU A 195 -14.97 11.51 -0.84
CA LEU A 195 -14.21 12.50 -1.60
C LEU A 195 -14.93 13.84 -1.74
N LEU A 196 -16.26 13.82 -1.89
CA LEU A 196 -17.08 15.05 -1.92
C LEU A 196 -16.96 15.82 -0.61
N GLU A 197 -17.08 15.15 0.53
CA GLU A 197 -16.94 15.79 1.85
C GLU A 197 -15.52 16.32 2.08
N VAL A 198 -14.50 15.52 1.77
CA VAL A 198 -13.10 15.94 1.89
C VAL A 198 -12.78 17.18 1.04
N SER A 199 -13.41 17.32 -0.12
CA SER A 199 -13.21 18.48 -0.99
C SER A 199 -13.69 19.80 -0.35
N ALA A 200 -14.63 19.73 0.60
CA ALA A 200 -15.17 20.87 1.32
C ALA A 200 -14.41 21.19 2.62
N PHE A 201 -13.47 20.34 3.05
CA PHE A 201 -12.72 20.55 4.29
C PHE A 201 -11.72 21.71 4.18
N ALA A 202 -11.45 22.35 5.33
CA ALA A 202 -10.34 23.27 5.47
C ALA A 202 -9.01 22.49 5.52
N GLU A 203 -7.87 23.20 5.42
CA GLU A 203 -6.54 22.59 5.29
C GLU A 203 -6.18 21.65 6.46
N ARG A 204 -6.60 21.98 7.67
CA ARG A 204 -6.35 21.16 8.85
C ARG A 204 -7.07 19.83 8.79
N GLU A 205 -8.33 19.84 8.37
CA GLU A 205 -9.17 18.66 8.22
C GLU A 205 -8.73 17.81 7.04
N LYS A 206 -8.21 18.42 5.98
CA LYS A 206 -7.62 17.70 4.83
C LYS A 206 -6.45 16.82 5.25
N ASN A 207 -5.56 17.29 6.14
CA ASN A 207 -4.47 16.47 6.65
C ASN A 207 -4.96 15.21 7.39
N LEU A 208 -6.09 15.31 8.13
CA LEU A 208 -6.72 14.14 8.75
C LEU A 208 -7.33 13.21 7.69
N ALA A 209 -7.99 13.79 6.71
CA ALA A 209 -8.61 13.05 5.61
C ALA A 209 -7.56 12.30 4.77
N ASP A 210 -6.38 12.86 4.55
CA ASP A 210 -5.29 12.22 3.81
C ASP A 210 -4.79 10.95 4.52
N ILE A 211 -4.66 10.97 5.85
CA ILE A 211 -4.29 9.78 6.65
C ILE A 211 -5.33 8.67 6.46
N VAL A 212 -6.62 9.02 6.52
CA VAL A 212 -7.73 8.08 6.29
C VAL A 212 -7.71 7.57 4.86
N LEU A 213 -7.59 8.47 3.89
CA LEU A 213 -7.60 8.15 2.46
C LEU A 213 -6.47 7.20 2.07
N GLN A 214 -5.27 7.39 2.63
CA GLN A 214 -4.14 6.49 2.40
C GLN A 214 -4.47 5.04 2.82
N VAL A 215 -5.08 4.85 3.99
CA VAL A 215 -5.47 3.51 4.46
C VAL A 215 -6.61 2.92 3.63
N ILE A 216 -7.62 3.73 3.27
CA ILE A 216 -8.76 3.33 2.44
C ILE A 216 -8.26 2.86 1.06
N VAL A 217 -7.43 3.66 0.38
CA VAL A 217 -6.91 3.36 -0.96
C VAL A 217 -6.04 2.11 -0.92
N ASN A 218 -5.08 2.03 0.00
CA ASN A 218 -4.17 0.88 0.10
C ASN A 218 -4.88 -0.43 0.46
N SER A 219 -5.96 -0.37 1.24
CA SER A 219 -6.74 -1.56 1.59
C SER A 219 -7.70 -2.03 0.50
N ASN A 220 -8.00 -1.17 -0.49
CA ASN A 220 -8.94 -1.42 -1.59
C ASN A 220 -8.32 -1.16 -2.98
N MET A 221 -7.01 -1.29 -3.14
CA MET A 221 -6.25 -0.87 -4.31
C MET A 221 -6.79 -1.42 -5.64
N GLU A 222 -7.16 -2.71 -5.68
CA GLU A 222 -7.70 -3.34 -6.88
C GLU A 222 -9.00 -2.67 -7.34
N LYS A 223 -9.94 -2.47 -6.43
CA LYS A 223 -11.22 -1.81 -6.71
C LYS A 223 -11.04 -0.36 -7.16
N VAL A 224 -10.15 0.37 -6.48
CA VAL A 224 -9.84 1.77 -6.82
C VAL A 224 -9.24 1.86 -8.24
N ARG A 225 -8.41 0.89 -8.64
CA ARG A 225 -7.89 0.80 -10.02
C ARG A 225 -8.99 0.55 -11.05
N GLU A 226 -9.96 -0.31 -10.74
CA GLU A 226 -11.11 -0.56 -11.62
C GLU A 226 -11.97 0.70 -11.82
N TRP A 227 -12.19 1.49 -10.76
CA TRP A 227 -12.99 2.72 -10.83
C TRP A 227 -12.33 3.85 -11.62
N LYS A 228 -11.00 3.85 -11.77
CA LYS A 228 -10.28 4.84 -12.61
C LYS A 228 -10.73 4.86 -14.07
N GLY A 229 -11.23 3.74 -14.59
CA GLY A 229 -11.66 3.63 -15.99
C GLY A 229 -13.01 4.26 -16.29
N SER A 230 -13.85 4.55 -15.28
CA SER A 230 -15.25 4.89 -15.48
C SER A 230 -15.62 6.37 -15.35
N GLU A 231 -14.83 7.27 -14.73
CA GLU A 231 -15.17 8.71 -14.69
C GLU A 231 -14.07 9.72 -14.37
N ARG A 232 -14.27 10.95 -14.90
CA ARG A 232 -13.44 12.16 -14.83
C ARG A 232 -13.27 12.80 -13.44
N ILE A 233 -13.87 12.26 -12.38
CA ILE A 233 -13.87 12.87 -11.03
C ILE A 233 -12.94 12.10 -10.11
N MET A 234 -11.67 12.15 -10.43
CA MET A 234 -10.66 11.84 -9.41
C MET A 234 -10.29 13.13 -8.73
N CYS A 235 -10.65 13.26 -7.45
CA CYS A 235 -10.24 14.37 -6.60
C CYS A 235 -8.72 14.56 -6.68
N GLU A 236 -8.25 15.80 -6.63
CA GLU A 236 -6.82 16.17 -6.64
C GLU A 236 -6.01 15.40 -5.58
N ALA A 237 -6.60 15.18 -4.39
CA ALA A 237 -6.01 14.38 -3.32
C ALA A 237 -5.73 12.92 -3.72
N LEU A 238 -6.66 12.27 -4.46
CA LEU A 238 -6.44 10.92 -4.97
C LEU A 238 -5.35 10.90 -6.06
N ARG A 239 -5.25 11.95 -6.87
CA ARG A 239 -4.17 12.11 -7.85
C ARG A 239 -2.81 12.28 -7.19
N VAL A 240 -2.72 13.07 -6.12
CA VAL A 240 -1.47 13.30 -5.39
C VAL A 240 -1.01 12.03 -4.69
N LEU A 241 -1.88 11.36 -3.95
CA LEU A 241 -1.58 10.08 -3.29
C LEU A 241 -1.20 8.96 -4.26
N MET A 242 -1.84 8.91 -5.44
CA MET A 242 -1.51 7.93 -6.46
C MET A 242 -0.38 8.37 -7.39
N ALA A 243 0.02 9.65 -7.40
CA ALA A 243 1.13 10.14 -8.20
C ALA A 243 2.46 9.53 -7.74
N ASP A 244 2.64 9.37 -6.43
CA ASP A 244 3.86 8.77 -5.88
C ASP A 244 3.95 7.27 -6.21
N GLU A 245 2.84 6.51 -6.06
CA GLU A 245 2.80 5.10 -6.47
C GLU A 245 2.91 4.93 -8.00
N LEU A 246 2.24 5.77 -8.78
CA LEU A 246 2.35 5.76 -10.24
C LEU A 246 3.74 6.14 -10.72
N ASN A 247 4.42 7.07 -10.03
CA ASN A 247 5.80 7.41 -10.32
C ASN A 247 6.75 6.26 -9.93
N GLU A 248 6.53 5.57 -8.82
CA GLU A 248 7.31 4.38 -8.44
C GLU A 248 7.10 3.24 -9.45
N GLU A 249 5.86 2.91 -9.83
CA GLU A 249 5.56 1.90 -10.88
C GLU A 249 6.17 2.29 -12.24
N ARG A 250 6.12 3.58 -12.60
CA ARG A 250 6.74 4.11 -13.83
C ARG A 250 8.25 4.00 -13.82
N MET A 251 8.88 4.32 -12.69
CA MET A 251 10.32 4.20 -12.50
C MET A 251 10.77 2.73 -12.50
N GLU A 252 9.97 1.84 -11.91
CA GLU A 252 10.25 0.39 -11.92
C GLU A 252 10.10 -0.19 -13.34
N GLY A 253 9.04 0.16 -14.06
CA GLY A 253 8.84 -0.22 -15.46
C GLY A 253 9.93 0.32 -16.40
N GLN A 254 10.39 1.56 -16.21
CA GLN A 254 11.52 2.12 -16.95
C GLN A 254 12.83 1.40 -16.62
N ARG A 255 13.04 1.01 -15.38
CA ARG A 255 14.23 0.27 -14.93
C ARG A 255 14.22 -1.15 -15.51
N GLU A 256 13.10 -1.83 -15.47
CA GLU A 256 12.94 -3.17 -16.06
C GLU A 256 13.12 -3.13 -17.57
N GLY A 257 12.46 -2.22 -18.27
CA GLY A 257 12.61 -2.06 -19.72
C GLY A 257 14.06 -1.71 -20.15
N ARG A 258 14.76 -0.90 -19.33
CA ARG A 258 16.19 -0.59 -19.58
C ARG A 258 17.10 -1.81 -19.39
N VAL A 259 16.85 -2.62 -18.35
CA VAL A 259 17.61 -3.85 -18.08
C VAL A 259 17.37 -4.89 -19.18
N GLU A 260 16.12 -5.03 -19.60
CA GLU A 260 15.74 -5.98 -20.67
C GLU A 260 16.29 -5.55 -22.03
N GLY A 261 16.16 -4.28 -22.41
CA GLY A 261 16.75 -3.73 -23.62
C GLY A 261 18.28 -3.84 -23.68
N GLN A 262 18.97 -3.61 -22.53
CA GLN A 262 20.43 -3.84 -22.47
C GLN A 262 20.80 -5.31 -22.60
N ARG A 263 19.99 -6.21 -22.05
CA ARG A 263 20.21 -7.66 -22.15
C ARG A 263 20.02 -8.15 -23.59
N GLU A 264 18.93 -7.74 -24.21
CA GLU A 264 18.63 -8.09 -25.61
C GLU A 264 19.68 -7.53 -26.57
N GLY A 265 19.99 -6.24 -26.48
CA GLY A 265 21.02 -5.60 -27.32
C GLY A 265 22.40 -6.25 -27.15
N ARG A 266 22.77 -6.71 -25.93
CA ARG A 266 24.02 -7.44 -25.70
C ARG A 266 24.02 -8.83 -26.34
N ILE A 267 22.88 -9.54 -26.28
CA ILE A 267 22.74 -10.88 -26.90
C ILE A 267 22.79 -10.76 -28.41
N GLU A 268 22.07 -9.77 -28.97
CA GLU A 268 22.03 -9.51 -30.41
C GLU A 268 23.40 -9.09 -30.96
N GLY A 269 24.04 -8.11 -30.31
CA GLY A 269 25.39 -7.68 -30.68
C GLY A 269 26.45 -8.80 -30.59
N GLN A 270 26.36 -9.67 -29.57
CA GLN A 270 27.24 -10.86 -29.51
C GLN A 270 26.98 -11.87 -30.63
N ARG A 271 25.71 -12.04 -31.01
CA ARG A 271 25.28 -12.93 -32.09
C ARG A 271 25.78 -12.42 -33.44
N GLU A 272 25.56 -11.16 -33.72
CA GLU A 272 25.97 -10.50 -34.96
C GLU A 272 27.51 -10.50 -35.10
N GLY A 273 28.23 -10.04 -34.05
CA GLY A 273 29.68 -10.03 -34.07
C GLY A 273 30.30 -11.44 -34.23
N ARG A 274 29.63 -12.49 -33.71
CA ARG A 274 30.09 -13.87 -33.90
C ARG A 274 29.84 -14.37 -35.31
N ILE A 275 28.74 -13.95 -35.95
CA ILE A 275 28.45 -14.31 -37.35
C ILE A 275 29.45 -13.60 -38.28
N GLU A 276 29.67 -12.31 -38.05
CA GLU A 276 30.56 -11.48 -38.85
C GLU A 276 32.01 -11.94 -38.75
N GLY A 277 32.51 -12.11 -37.52
CA GLY A 277 33.89 -12.63 -37.31
C GLY A 277 34.12 -14.04 -37.88
N ARG A 278 33.05 -14.90 -37.87
CA ARG A 278 33.16 -16.23 -38.52
C ARG A 278 33.25 -16.10 -40.03
N ARG A 279 32.48 -15.16 -40.63
CA ARG A 279 32.49 -14.89 -42.06
C ARG A 279 33.81 -14.29 -42.53
N GLU A 280 34.35 -13.35 -41.80
CA GLU A 280 35.66 -12.76 -42.07
C GLU A 280 36.80 -13.80 -41.90
N GLY A 281 36.82 -14.55 -40.83
CA GLY A 281 37.83 -15.62 -40.64
C GLY A 281 37.77 -16.71 -41.68
N GLN A 282 36.60 -17.07 -42.19
CA GLN A 282 36.46 -17.99 -43.32
C GLN A 282 37.01 -17.40 -44.60
N ARG A 283 36.74 -16.11 -44.88
CA ARG A 283 37.27 -15.41 -46.09
C ARG A 283 38.80 -15.30 -46.03
N GLU A 284 39.35 -14.87 -44.89
CA GLU A 284 40.81 -14.81 -44.70
C GLU A 284 41.48 -16.19 -44.85
N GLY A 285 40.88 -17.22 -44.25
CA GLY A 285 41.35 -18.60 -44.37
C GLY A 285 41.37 -19.11 -45.81
N GLN A 286 40.35 -18.76 -46.63
CA GLN A 286 40.30 -19.07 -48.05
C GLN A 286 41.40 -18.34 -48.82
N ILE A 287 41.59 -17.03 -48.59
CA ILE A 287 42.66 -16.24 -49.22
C ILE A 287 44.03 -16.83 -48.91
N ARG A 288 44.32 -17.15 -47.64
CA ARG A 288 45.59 -17.78 -47.23
C ARG A 288 45.83 -19.14 -47.89
N ALA A 289 44.78 -19.97 -47.99
CA ALA A 289 44.91 -21.29 -48.63
C ALA A 289 45.26 -21.16 -50.11
N TYR A 290 44.56 -20.27 -50.85
CA TYR A 290 44.88 -20.04 -52.27
C TYR A 290 46.24 -19.35 -52.45
N ALA A 291 46.62 -18.44 -51.54
CA ALA A 291 47.94 -17.80 -51.57
C ALA A 291 49.07 -18.80 -51.40
N SER A 292 48.93 -19.79 -50.51
CA SER A 292 49.89 -20.88 -50.34
C SER A 292 50.02 -21.70 -51.61
N LEU A 293 48.93 -22.08 -52.27
CA LEU A 293 48.94 -22.86 -53.50
C LEU A 293 49.60 -22.11 -54.67
N VAL A 294 49.43 -20.77 -54.71
CA VAL A 294 50.11 -19.93 -55.69
C VAL A 294 51.60 -19.83 -55.40
N GLN A 295 51.99 -19.62 -54.14
CA GLN A 295 53.39 -19.55 -53.74
C GLN A 295 54.18 -20.87 -54.05
N ASP A 296 53.51 -22.02 -53.83
CA ASP A 296 54.04 -23.34 -54.10
C ASP A 296 54.06 -23.70 -55.60
N GLY A 297 53.59 -22.78 -56.47
CA GLY A 297 53.59 -23.01 -57.94
C GLY A 297 52.53 -24.04 -58.40
N ILE A 298 51.59 -24.44 -57.56
CA ILE A 298 50.56 -25.45 -57.83
C ILE A 298 49.48 -24.87 -58.76
N ILE A 299 49.10 -23.60 -58.50
CA ILE A 299 48.13 -22.88 -59.35
C ILE A 299 48.66 -21.49 -59.71
N PRO A 300 48.32 -20.96 -60.92
CA PRO A 300 48.66 -19.58 -61.29
C PRO A 300 47.90 -18.57 -60.44
N VAL A 301 48.45 -17.34 -60.32
CA VAL A 301 47.87 -16.27 -59.50
C VAL A 301 46.45 -15.87 -59.94
N GLU A 302 46.17 -15.93 -61.24
CA GLU A 302 44.86 -15.65 -61.81
C GLU A 302 43.79 -16.63 -61.30
N ILE A 303 44.11 -17.90 -61.23
CA ILE A 303 43.18 -18.93 -60.70
C ILE A 303 43.03 -18.77 -59.17
N GLY A 304 44.08 -18.39 -58.45
CA GLY A 304 44.02 -18.08 -57.03
C GLY A 304 43.07 -16.92 -56.74
N ALA A 305 43.17 -15.84 -57.49
CA ALA A 305 42.33 -14.67 -57.40
C ALA A 305 40.86 -14.99 -57.74
N GLU A 306 40.59 -15.71 -58.84
CA GLU A 306 39.27 -16.15 -59.24
C GLU A 306 38.58 -16.98 -58.12
N LYS A 307 39.30 -17.96 -57.54
CA LYS A 307 38.79 -18.81 -56.48
C LYS A 307 38.55 -18.05 -55.15
N ALA A 308 39.34 -17.01 -54.87
CA ALA A 308 39.15 -16.09 -53.78
C ALA A 308 38.04 -15.06 -54.02
N GLY A 309 37.51 -14.98 -55.24
CA GLY A 309 36.44 -14.03 -55.64
C GLY A 309 36.94 -12.59 -55.63
N MET A 310 38.23 -12.36 -56.01
CA MET A 310 38.92 -11.06 -55.98
C MET A 310 39.55 -10.74 -57.32
N SER A 311 39.86 -9.45 -57.54
CA SER A 311 40.76 -9.10 -58.67
C SER A 311 42.18 -9.64 -58.44
N VAL A 312 42.96 -9.88 -59.51
CA VAL A 312 44.34 -10.34 -59.40
C VAL A 312 45.20 -9.34 -58.59
N ASP A 313 44.96 -8.02 -58.78
CA ASP A 313 45.67 -6.98 -58.05
C ASP A 313 45.38 -7.01 -56.55
N ASP A 314 44.09 -7.15 -56.17
CA ASP A 314 43.69 -7.19 -54.79
C ASP A 314 44.16 -8.48 -54.09
N PHE A 315 44.06 -9.62 -54.78
CA PHE A 315 44.54 -10.89 -54.29
C PHE A 315 46.07 -10.87 -54.06
N THR A 316 46.83 -10.28 -54.98
CA THR A 316 48.27 -10.12 -54.85
C THR A 316 48.68 -9.20 -53.69
N LYS A 317 47.89 -8.15 -53.40
CA LYS A 317 48.05 -7.31 -52.23
C LYS A 317 47.82 -8.10 -50.96
N GLU A 318 46.73 -8.84 -50.87
CA GLU A 318 46.39 -9.66 -49.71
C GLU A 318 47.41 -10.79 -49.48
N MET A 319 47.91 -11.44 -50.57
CA MET A 319 49.01 -12.38 -50.46
C MET A 319 50.26 -11.78 -49.78
N LYS A 320 50.65 -10.57 -50.23
CA LYS A 320 51.78 -9.85 -49.64
C LYS A 320 51.59 -9.49 -48.18
N LEU A 321 50.34 -8.99 -47.84
CA LEU A 321 49.98 -8.67 -46.48
C LEU A 321 50.01 -9.91 -45.56
N ALA A 322 49.63 -11.07 -46.09
CA ALA A 322 49.66 -12.35 -45.40
C ALA A 322 51.03 -13.03 -45.38
N GLY A 323 52.09 -12.40 -45.96
CA GLY A 323 53.45 -12.88 -45.97
C GLY A 323 53.78 -13.88 -47.05
N TYR A 324 52.98 -14.03 -48.10
CA TYR A 324 53.22 -14.91 -49.23
C TYR A 324 53.88 -14.15 -50.40
N VAL A 325 54.70 -14.86 -51.18
CA VAL A 325 55.44 -14.28 -52.33
C VAL A 325 54.89 -14.87 -53.60
N THR A 326 54.63 -14.04 -54.62
CA THR A 326 54.29 -14.55 -55.97
C THR A 326 55.57 -15.15 -56.60
N PRO A 327 55.51 -16.38 -57.16
CA PRO A 327 56.67 -16.97 -57.90
C PRO A 327 57.03 -16.04 -59.04
N ALA A 328 58.39 -15.86 -59.21
CA ALA A 328 58.85 -15.18 -60.41
C ALA A 328 58.60 -16.10 -61.63
N VAL A 329 57.90 -15.59 -62.65
CA VAL A 329 57.66 -16.29 -63.92
C VAL A 329 58.96 -16.46 -64.66
#